data_a5ca393e7f111d26c1cd217811b04f0a
#
_entry.id   a5ca393e7f111d26c1cd217811b04f0a
#
_cell.length_a   1.000
_cell.length_b   1.000
_cell.length_c   1.000
_cell.angle_alpha   90.00
_cell.angle_beta   90.00
_cell.angle_gamma   90.00
#
_symmetry.space_group_name_H-M   'P 1'
#
loop_
_entity.id
_entity.type
_entity.pdbx_description
1 polymer ?
#
loop_
_entity_poly.entity_id
_entity_poly.type
_entity_poly.pdbx_seq_one_letter_code
_entity_poly.pdbx_strand_id
1 'polypeptide(L)'
;MQKRCRIIYNPTSGREALKNDLVEILNILERAGYETSAFATTPEPNSAQNEAKRAAQAGFNLIIAAGGDGTINEVVNGIAPLKHR
;
A
#
# COMPACT_ATOMS: atom_id res chain seq x y z
N MET A 1 12.50 1.85 17.83
CA MET A 1 12.28 2.47 16.52
C MET A 1 10.88 2.15 16.01
N GLN A 2 10.19 3.17 15.56
CA GLN A 2 8.82 3.00 15.08
C GLN A 2 8.79 2.26 13.76
N LYS A 3 7.95 1.24 13.66
CA LYS A 3 7.71 0.57 12.39
C LYS A 3 6.72 1.38 11.57
N ARG A 4 6.94 1.41 10.26
CA ARG A 4 6.10 2.19 9.35
C ARG A 4 5.43 1.29 8.34
N CYS A 5 4.16 1.57 8.08
CA CYS A 5 3.36 0.81 7.11
C CYS A 5 2.77 1.78 6.08
N ARG A 6 2.81 1.39 4.82
CA ARG A 6 2.17 2.14 3.74
C ARG A 6 1.10 1.29 3.10
N ILE A 7 -0.12 1.83 3.04
CA ILE A 7 -1.22 1.17 2.35
C ILE A 7 -1.37 1.83 0.99
N ILE A 8 -1.30 1.04 -0.07
CA ILE A 8 -1.48 1.54 -1.44
C ILE A 8 -2.82 1.04 -1.93
N TYR A 9 -3.73 1.95 -2.25
CA TYR A 9 -5.08 1.57 -2.61
C TYR A 9 -5.54 2.30 -3.85
N ASN A 10 -6.47 1.67 -4.57
CA ASN A 10 -7.04 2.23 -5.79
C ASN A 10 -8.40 2.86 -5.45
N PRO A 11 -8.50 4.19 -5.44
CA PRO A 11 -9.74 4.86 -5.05
C PRO A 11 -10.88 4.63 -6.04
N THR A 12 -10.55 4.25 -7.27
CA THR A 12 -11.60 4.02 -8.27
C THR A 12 -12.18 2.62 -8.23
N SER A 13 -11.58 1.70 -7.46
CA SER A 13 -12.28 0.46 -7.21
C SER A 13 -13.47 0.70 -6.30
N GLY A 14 -13.57 1.82 -5.75
CA GLY A 14 -14.72 2.65 -5.53
C GLY A 14 -15.85 2.13 -4.71
N ARG A 15 -15.68 1.18 -3.92
CA ARG A 15 -16.78 0.73 -3.09
C ARG A 15 -16.74 1.38 -1.74
N GLU A 16 -17.93 1.64 -1.21
CA GLU A 16 -18.03 2.14 0.15
C GLU A 16 -17.34 1.21 1.12
N ALA A 17 -17.40 -0.09 0.84
CA ALA A 17 -16.76 -1.07 1.69
C ALA A 17 -15.26 -0.84 1.79
N LEU A 18 -14.61 -0.46 0.68
CA LEU A 18 -13.17 -0.22 0.72
C LEU A 18 -12.82 0.94 1.63
N LYS A 19 -13.62 2.01 1.60
CA LYS A 19 -13.37 3.15 2.47
C LYS A 19 -13.48 2.76 3.94
N ASN A 20 -14.51 2.00 4.27
CA ASN A 20 -14.70 1.55 5.65
C ASN A 20 -13.60 0.60 6.08
N ASP A 21 -13.20 -0.30 5.18
CA ASP A 21 -12.14 -1.24 5.48
C ASP A 21 -10.81 -0.53 5.68
N LEU A 22 -10.57 0.53 4.91
CA LEU A 22 -9.31 1.27 5.02
C LEU A 22 -9.15 1.88 6.41
N VAL A 23 -10.22 2.50 6.91
CA VAL A 23 -10.18 3.09 8.25
C VAL A 23 -9.91 2.01 9.30
N GLU A 24 -10.58 0.88 9.17
CA GLU A 24 -10.39 -0.20 10.12
C GLU A 24 -8.98 -0.75 10.07
N ILE A 25 -8.42 -0.92 8.87
CA ILE A 25 -7.07 -1.40 8.72
C ILE A 25 -6.07 -0.43 9.35
N LEU A 26 -6.27 0.87 9.14
CA LEU A 26 -5.41 1.87 9.76
C LEU A 26 -5.43 1.73 11.28
N ASN A 27 -6.62 1.57 11.86
CA ASN A 27 -6.74 1.45 13.30
C ASN A 27 -6.06 0.20 13.83
N ILE A 28 -6.23 -0.92 13.13
CA ILE A 28 -5.61 -2.18 13.54
C ILE A 28 -4.10 -2.07 13.53
N LEU A 29 -3.56 -1.47 12.48
CA LEU A 29 -2.11 -1.36 12.34
C LEU A 29 -1.53 -0.41 13.37
N GLU A 30 -2.23 0.67 13.69
CA GLU A 30 -1.75 1.58 14.72
C GLU A 30 -1.73 0.92 16.07
N ARG A 31 -2.73 0.10 16.38
CA ARG A 31 -2.71 -0.66 17.63
C ARG A 31 -1.57 -1.65 17.66
N ALA A 32 -1.17 -2.15 16.51
CA ALA A 32 -0.06 -3.09 16.43
C ALA A 32 1.31 -2.40 16.49
N GLY A 33 1.34 -1.09 16.57
CA GLY A 33 2.59 -0.36 16.73
C GLY A 33 3.17 0.20 15.45
N TYR A 34 2.39 0.23 14.37
CA TYR A 34 2.85 0.79 13.12
C TYR A 34 2.41 2.24 12.97
N GLU A 35 3.31 3.06 12.50
CA GLU A 35 2.95 4.38 11.99
C GLU A 35 2.46 4.17 10.57
N THR A 36 1.15 4.29 10.35
CA THR A 36 0.51 3.87 9.12
C THR A 36 0.05 5.06 8.30
N SER A 37 0.28 4.98 7.01
CA SER A 37 -0.17 5.99 6.06
C SER A 37 -0.73 5.30 4.82
N ALA A 38 -1.51 6.05 4.04
CA ALA A 38 -2.16 5.49 2.86
C ALA A 38 -1.85 6.36 1.65
N PHE A 39 -1.75 5.71 0.50
CA PHE A 39 -1.50 6.37 -0.78
C PHE A 39 -2.57 5.93 -1.76
N ALA A 40 -3.29 6.90 -2.33
CA ALA A 40 -4.29 6.63 -3.35
C ALA A 40 -3.61 6.61 -4.72
N THR A 41 -3.78 5.53 -5.47
CA THR A 41 -3.19 5.47 -6.80
C THR A 41 -3.91 6.42 -7.75
N THR A 42 -3.22 6.78 -8.82
CA THR A 42 -3.74 7.68 -9.85
C THR A 42 -4.03 6.89 -11.11
N PRO A 43 -4.72 7.48 -12.10
CA PRO A 43 -4.95 6.80 -13.38
C PRO A 43 -3.69 6.55 -14.19
N GLU A 44 -2.57 7.15 -13.80
CA GLU A 44 -1.35 6.99 -14.57
C GLU A 44 -0.85 5.55 -14.52
N PRO A 45 -0.26 5.06 -15.61
CA PRO A 45 0.29 3.71 -15.62
C PRO A 45 1.34 3.53 -14.53
N ASN A 46 1.32 2.37 -13.91
CA ASN A 46 2.31 1.97 -12.91
C ASN A 46 2.31 2.84 -11.65
N SER A 47 1.21 3.53 -11.38
CA SER A 47 1.13 4.37 -10.19
C SER A 47 1.38 3.57 -8.92
N ALA A 48 0.71 2.42 -8.77
CA ALA A 48 0.89 1.57 -7.60
C ALA A 48 2.29 0.97 -7.57
N GLN A 49 2.81 0.56 -8.72
CA GLN A 49 4.13 -0.02 -8.80
C GLN A 49 5.21 0.97 -8.37
N ASN A 50 5.10 2.19 -8.86
CA ASN A 50 6.09 3.22 -8.53
C ASN A 50 6.04 3.59 -7.05
N GLU A 51 4.85 3.67 -6.49
CA GLU A 51 4.73 3.98 -5.07
C GLU A 51 5.26 2.84 -4.20
N ALA A 52 4.99 1.59 -4.59
CA ALA A 52 5.50 0.45 -3.84
C ALA A 52 7.04 0.46 -3.83
N LYS A 53 7.63 0.73 -4.98
CA LYS A 53 9.09 0.80 -5.08
C LYS A 53 9.64 1.94 -4.22
N ARG A 54 9.01 3.10 -4.31
CA ARG A 54 9.45 4.25 -3.53
C ARG A 54 9.34 3.98 -2.03
N ALA A 55 8.23 3.37 -1.61
CA ALA A 55 8.02 3.09 -0.20
C ALA A 55 9.02 2.07 0.32
N ALA A 56 9.31 1.04 -0.47
CA ALA A 56 10.29 0.05 -0.08
C ALA A 56 11.68 0.69 0.07
N GLN A 57 12.03 1.56 -0.87
CA GLN A 57 13.31 2.25 -0.81
C GLN A 57 13.39 3.25 0.35
N ALA A 58 12.25 3.79 0.75
CA ALA A 58 12.18 4.72 1.88
C ALA A 58 12.23 4.01 3.22
N GLY A 59 12.24 2.69 3.22
CA GLY A 59 12.39 1.94 4.46
C GLY A 59 11.09 1.58 5.15
N PHE A 60 9.96 1.61 4.46
CA PHE A 60 8.72 1.16 5.06
C PHE A 60 8.82 -0.33 5.40
N ASN A 61 8.39 -0.67 6.60
CA ASN A 61 8.52 -2.04 7.10
C ASN A 61 7.46 -2.95 6.52
N LEU A 62 6.30 -2.39 6.15
CA LEU A 62 5.18 -3.17 5.66
C LEU A 62 4.48 -2.38 4.57
N ILE A 63 4.15 -3.05 3.47
CA ILE A 63 3.41 -2.43 2.37
C ILE A 63 2.20 -3.30 2.10
N ILE A 64 1.02 -2.70 2.14
CA ILE A 64 -0.24 -3.40 1.94
C ILE A 64 -0.88 -2.88 0.67
N ALA A 65 -1.29 -3.80 -0.21
CA ALA A 65 -2.00 -3.46 -1.43
C ALA A 65 -3.49 -3.69 -1.23
N ALA A 66 -4.29 -2.67 -1.52
CA ALA A 66 -5.74 -2.78 -1.40
C ALA A 66 -6.37 -2.32 -2.72
N GLY A 67 -7.10 -3.21 -3.35
CA GLY A 67 -7.73 -2.91 -4.63
C GLY A 67 -7.91 -4.18 -5.42
N GLY A 68 -8.06 -4.03 -6.74
CA GLY A 68 -8.22 -5.19 -7.60
C GLY A 68 -6.89 -5.86 -7.92
N ASP A 69 -6.97 -6.89 -8.74
CA ASP A 69 -5.80 -7.68 -9.10
C ASP A 69 -4.71 -6.83 -9.74
N GLY A 70 -5.10 -5.82 -10.52
CA GLY A 70 -4.12 -4.95 -11.15
C GLY A 70 -3.27 -4.19 -10.14
N THR A 71 -3.91 -3.68 -9.10
CA THR A 71 -3.19 -2.95 -8.05
C THR A 71 -2.22 -3.89 -7.34
N ILE A 72 -2.69 -5.08 -7.01
CA ILE A 72 -1.85 -6.06 -6.31
C ILE A 72 -0.65 -6.43 -7.16
N ASN A 73 -0.87 -6.69 -8.46
CA ASN A 73 0.23 -7.01 -9.37
C ASN A 73 1.26 -5.89 -9.45
N GLU A 74 0.80 -4.65 -9.54
CA GLU A 74 1.73 -3.54 -9.63
C GLU A 74 2.57 -3.41 -8.36
N VAL A 75 1.94 -3.58 -7.20
CA VAL A 75 2.68 -3.48 -5.94
C VAL A 75 3.72 -4.58 -5.84
N VAL A 76 3.34 -5.80 -6.19
CA VAL A 76 4.27 -6.92 -6.15
C VAL A 76 5.44 -6.67 -7.09
N ASN A 77 5.17 -6.19 -8.31
CA ASN A 77 6.23 -5.92 -9.28
C ASN A 77 7.15 -4.79 -8.81
N GLY A 78 6.61 -3.83 -8.08
CA GLY A 78 7.44 -2.74 -7.56
C GLY A 78 8.37 -3.20 -6.46
N ILE A 79 7.98 -4.19 -5.68
CA ILE A 79 8.76 -4.67 -4.55
C ILE A 79 9.69 -5.82 -4.94
N ALA A 80 9.25 -6.67 -5.88
CA ALA A 80 9.96 -7.91 -6.18
C ALA A 80 11.45 -7.72 -6.46
N PRO A 81 11.86 -6.73 -7.27
CA PRO A 81 13.30 -6.57 -7.53
C PRO A 81 14.11 -6.28 -6.27
N LEU A 82 13.48 -5.66 -5.29
CA LEU A 82 14.18 -5.32 -4.04
C LEU A 82 14.22 -6.49 -3.09
N LYS A 83 13.24 -7.35 -3.14
CA LYS A 83 13.18 -8.52 -2.27
C LYS A 83 13.90 -9.73 -2.87
N HIS A 84 14.09 -9.70 -4.15
CA HIS A 84 14.69 -10.81 -4.84
C HIS A 84 16.18 -10.89 -4.55
N ARG A 85 16.63 -12.03 -4.20
CA ARG A 85 18.06 -12.27 -3.91
C ARG A 85 18.55 -13.42 -4.68
#